data_461f971f8dc6faaeb7794feda412e83c
#
_entry.id   461f971f8dc6faaeb7794feda412e83c
#
_cell.length_a   1.000
_cell.length_b   1.000
_cell.length_c   1.000
_cell.angle_alpha   90.00
_cell.angle_beta   90.00
_cell.angle_gamma   90.00
#
_symmetry.space_group_name_H-M   'P 1'
#
loop_
_entity.id
_entity.type
_entity.pdbx_description
1 polymer ?
#
loop_
_entity_poly.entity_id
_entity_poly.type
_entity_poly.pdbx_seq_one_letter_code
_entity_poly.pdbx_strand_id
1 'polypeptide(L)'
;MSHPPEADWWWGFLSDLKGRGFKGKNLEVMVSDGAGGLIKSFCALYPRVVQQLCAFHKVSDLDRHLVNKAHRSKIILDALYIFEGKTATEVRSRLRVFCKRWWSKEPKAVRNFVRGFENCLPYLDYPEPIRTMLKTNNLIERYLQELRRRIIPMRAFNKSKSVERIIYGLIAFVLNQKQDMLQKQIYTEILT
;
A
#
# COMPACT_ATOMS: atom_id res chain seq x y z
N MET A 1 -27.88 -10.04 7.86
CA MET A 1 -27.17 -10.47 6.62
C MET A 1 -25.71 -10.66 6.99
N SER A 2 -25.24 -11.90 7.03
CA SER A 2 -23.81 -12.19 7.25
C SER A 2 -23.02 -11.70 6.04
N HIS A 3 -22.06 -10.82 6.24
CA HIS A 3 -21.13 -10.43 5.17
C HIS A 3 -20.36 -11.69 4.74
N PRO A 4 -20.19 -11.90 3.43
CA PRO A 4 -19.36 -12.98 2.93
C PRO A 4 -17.94 -12.86 3.52
N PRO A 5 -17.20 -13.96 3.71
CA PRO A 5 -15.81 -13.92 4.12
C PRO A 5 -15.04 -12.90 3.26
N GLU A 6 -14.16 -12.14 3.86
CA GLU A 6 -13.42 -11.05 3.19
C GLU A 6 -12.74 -11.50 1.88
N ALA A 7 -12.26 -12.75 1.85
CA ALA A 7 -11.66 -13.34 0.66
C ALA A 7 -12.65 -13.50 -0.50
N ASP A 8 -13.91 -13.87 -0.23
CA ASP A 8 -14.93 -14.06 -1.26
C ASP A 8 -15.36 -12.72 -1.87
N TRP A 9 -15.41 -11.66 -1.04
CA TRP A 9 -15.70 -10.32 -1.52
C TRP A 9 -14.59 -9.81 -2.48
N TRP A 10 -13.32 -9.97 -2.09
CA TRP A 10 -12.19 -9.58 -2.94
C TRP A 10 -12.13 -10.40 -4.22
N TRP A 11 -12.43 -11.69 -4.15
CA TRP A 11 -12.50 -12.56 -5.33
C TRP A 11 -13.56 -12.07 -6.32
N GLY A 12 -14.77 -11.82 -5.83
CA GLY A 12 -15.89 -11.32 -6.65
C GLY A 12 -15.54 -9.97 -7.31
N PHE A 13 -15.00 -9.03 -6.54
CA PHE A 13 -14.60 -7.71 -7.05
C PHE A 13 -13.51 -7.79 -8.14
N LEU A 14 -12.44 -8.52 -7.88
CA LEU A 14 -11.34 -8.66 -8.85
C LEU A 14 -11.75 -9.46 -10.09
N SER A 15 -12.61 -10.46 -9.94
CA SER A 15 -13.16 -11.22 -11.06
C SER A 15 -14.04 -10.36 -11.96
N ASP A 16 -14.88 -9.50 -11.39
CA ASP A 16 -15.66 -8.51 -12.12
C ASP A 16 -14.77 -7.54 -12.91
N LEU A 17 -13.72 -6.97 -12.26
CA LEU A 17 -12.74 -6.13 -12.95
C LEU A 17 -12.08 -6.86 -14.14
N LYS A 18 -11.70 -8.11 -13.94
CA LYS A 18 -11.09 -8.94 -14.99
C LYS A 18 -12.08 -9.20 -16.15
N GLY A 19 -13.36 -9.45 -15.83
CA GLY A 19 -14.45 -9.58 -16.79
C GLY A 19 -14.67 -8.32 -17.62
N ARG A 20 -14.60 -7.15 -16.99
CA ARG A 20 -14.73 -5.85 -17.64
C ARG A 20 -13.49 -5.40 -18.43
N GLY A 21 -12.47 -6.24 -18.52
CA GLY A 21 -11.31 -5.99 -19.39
C GLY A 21 -9.99 -5.70 -18.65
N PHE A 22 -9.97 -5.62 -17.33
CA PHE A 22 -8.72 -5.50 -16.57
C PHE A 22 -7.96 -6.82 -16.56
N LYS A 23 -7.32 -7.16 -17.68
CA LYS A 23 -6.61 -8.45 -17.87
C LYS A 23 -5.27 -8.52 -17.15
N GLY A 24 -4.75 -7.42 -16.64
CA GLY A 24 -3.45 -7.37 -15.95
C GLY A 24 -2.23 -7.58 -16.85
N LYS A 25 -2.35 -7.38 -18.19
CA LYS A 25 -1.24 -7.64 -19.13
C LYS A 25 0.00 -6.79 -18.87
N ASN A 26 -0.22 -5.52 -18.51
CA ASN A 26 0.83 -4.53 -18.24
C ASN A 26 0.97 -4.26 -16.73
N LEU A 27 0.36 -5.09 -15.88
CA LEU A 27 0.45 -4.95 -14.44
C LEU A 27 1.65 -5.75 -13.95
N GLU A 28 2.66 -5.07 -13.42
CA GLU A 28 3.91 -5.67 -12.96
C GLU A 28 3.89 -5.87 -11.44
N VAL A 29 3.37 -4.91 -10.70
CA VAL A 29 3.40 -4.93 -9.24
C VAL A 29 2.08 -4.44 -8.65
N MET A 30 1.65 -5.07 -7.57
CA MET A 30 0.54 -4.64 -6.73
C MET A 30 1.06 -4.26 -5.34
N VAL A 31 0.81 -3.03 -4.93
CA VAL A 31 1.11 -2.58 -3.55
C VAL A 31 -0.15 -2.65 -2.70
N SER A 32 -0.05 -3.30 -1.53
CA SER A 32 -1.17 -3.42 -0.59
C SER A 32 -0.73 -3.25 0.87
N ASP A 33 -1.70 -3.05 1.75
CA ASP A 33 -1.51 -3.00 3.21
C ASP A 33 -1.36 -4.37 3.88
N GLY A 34 -1.58 -5.45 3.12
CA GLY A 34 -1.44 -6.80 3.63
C GLY A 34 -2.76 -7.50 3.97
N ALA A 35 -3.91 -6.97 3.52
CA ALA A 35 -5.21 -7.65 3.69
C ALA A 35 -5.18 -9.05 3.07
N GLY A 36 -5.28 -10.10 3.90
CA GLY A 36 -5.08 -11.49 3.48
C GLY A 36 -6.06 -11.95 2.39
N GLY A 37 -7.32 -11.51 2.46
CA GLY A 37 -8.33 -11.80 1.45
C GLY A 37 -8.00 -11.21 0.09
N LEU A 38 -7.55 -9.94 0.05
CA LEU A 38 -7.08 -9.27 -1.17
C LEU A 38 -5.90 -10.02 -1.78
N ILE A 39 -4.86 -10.29 -0.98
CA ILE A 39 -3.64 -10.96 -1.42
C ILE A 39 -3.97 -12.31 -2.06
N LYS A 40 -4.71 -13.17 -1.36
CA LYS A 40 -5.07 -14.50 -1.83
C LYS A 40 -5.82 -14.45 -3.16
N SER A 41 -6.84 -13.60 -3.25
CA SER A 41 -7.65 -13.45 -4.46
C SER A 41 -6.85 -12.87 -5.61
N PHE A 42 -6.01 -11.87 -5.33
CA PHE A 42 -5.19 -11.22 -6.34
C PHE A 42 -4.13 -12.16 -6.93
N CYS A 43 -3.37 -12.86 -6.08
CA CYS A 43 -2.36 -13.83 -6.55
C CYS A 43 -2.96 -14.96 -7.39
N ALA A 44 -4.17 -15.42 -7.06
CA ALA A 44 -4.85 -16.44 -7.84
C ALA A 44 -5.31 -15.93 -9.22
N LEU A 45 -5.78 -14.68 -9.32
CA LEU A 45 -6.27 -14.09 -10.57
C LEU A 45 -5.15 -13.52 -11.45
N TYR A 46 -4.06 -13.06 -10.83
CA TYR A 46 -2.91 -12.40 -11.48
C TYR A 46 -1.56 -12.99 -11.01
N PRO A 47 -1.28 -14.28 -11.27
CA PRO A 47 -0.15 -15.00 -10.68
C PRO A 47 1.23 -14.50 -11.12
N ARG A 48 1.31 -13.69 -12.19
CA ARG A 48 2.56 -13.11 -12.69
C ARG A 48 2.90 -11.76 -12.08
N VAL A 49 1.98 -11.17 -11.33
CA VAL A 49 2.15 -9.83 -10.77
C VAL A 49 2.86 -9.93 -9.43
N VAL A 50 3.93 -9.17 -9.29
CA VAL A 50 4.69 -9.10 -8.04
C VAL A 50 3.84 -8.43 -6.96
N GLN A 51 3.82 -9.05 -5.79
CA GLN A 51 3.15 -8.47 -4.62
C GLN A 51 4.15 -7.72 -3.77
N GLN A 52 3.84 -6.46 -3.49
CA GLN A 52 4.58 -5.58 -2.61
C GLN A 52 3.72 -5.23 -1.39
N LEU A 53 4.19 -5.52 -0.18
CA LEU A 53 3.57 -4.99 1.02
C LEU A 53 4.04 -3.55 1.30
N CYS A 54 3.11 -2.69 1.68
CA CYS A 54 3.39 -1.32 2.06
C CYS A 54 4.32 -1.26 3.28
N ALA A 55 5.52 -0.70 3.12
CA ALA A 55 6.49 -0.56 4.20
C ALA A 55 5.95 0.31 5.34
N PHE A 56 5.19 1.37 5.02
CA PHE A 56 4.58 2.23 6.04
C PHE A 56 3.57 1.48 6.91
N HIS A 57 2.68 0.69 6.30
CA HIS A 57 1.74 -0.14 7.07
C HIS A 57 2.46 -1.18 7.92
N LYS A 58 3.55 -1.75 7.41
CA LYS A 58 4.38 -2.69 8.15
C LYS A 58 4.99 -2.06 9.40
N VAL A 59 5.49 -0.83 9.30
CA VAL A 59 6.00 -0.07 10.46
C VAL A 59 4.86 0.34 11.40
N SER A 60 3.73 0.79 10.86
CA SER A 60 2.54 1.19 11.64
C SER A 60 1.99 0.04 12.50
N ASP A 61 2.08 -1.20 12.01
CA ASP A 61 1.64 -2.38 12.75
C ASP A 61 2.50 -2.66 13.99
N LEU A 62 3.74 -2.19 14.07
CA LEU A 62 4.54 -2.27 15.29
C LEU A 62 3.85 -1.63 16.48
N ASP A 63 3.25 -0.45 16.28
CA ASP A 63 2.59 0.28 17.36
C ASP A 63 1.44 -0.50 18.00
N ARG A 64 0.70 -1.26 17.18
CA ARG A 64 -0.43 -2.08 17.65
C ARG A 64 0.00 -3.24 18.55
N HIS A 65 1.26 -3.70 18.41
CA HIS A 65 1.77 -4.88 19.09
C HIS A 65 2.77 -4.55 20.22
N LEU A 66 3.02 -3.26 20.48
CA LEU A 66 3.88 -2.83 21.58
C LEU A 66 3.26 -3.14 22.94
N VAL A 67 4.07 -3.73 23.80
CA VAL A 67 3.75 -3.94 25.21
C VAL A 67 4.00 -2.65 26.00
N ASN A 68 5.17 -2.02 25.80
CA ASN A 68 5.52 -0.78 26.47
C ASN A 68 5.45 0.41 25.50
N LYS A 69 4.47 1.28 25.70
CA LYS A 69 4.27 2.47 24.86
C LYS A 69 5.40 3.50 24.94
N ALA A 70 6.23 3.47 25.99
CA ALA A 70 7.41 4.33 26.09
C ALA A 70 8.46 4.00 24.99
N HIS A 71 8.45 2.80 24.44
CA HIS A 71 9.35 2.40 23.35
C HIS A 71 8.89 2.93 21.99
N ARG A 72 7.67 3.42 21.84
CA ARG A 72 6.99 3.73 20.58
C ARG A 72 7.85 4.56 19.62
N SER A 73 8.26 5.74 20.04
CA SER A 73 8.98 6.67 19.15
C SER A 73 10.29 6.05 18.65
N LYS A 74 11.03 5.40 19.54
CA LYS A 74 12.33 4.84 19.22
C LYS A 74 12.25 3.62 18.32
N ILE A 75 11.35 2.68 18.60
CA ILE A 75 11.19 1.47 17.78
C ILE A 75 10.68 1.81 16.38
N ILE A 76 9.78 2.80 16.24
CA ILE A 76 9.27 3.25 14.94
C ILE A 76 10.38 3.90 14.12
N LEU A 77 11.20 4.77 14.72
CA LEU A 77 12.35 5.38 14.03
C LEU A 77 13.36 4.32 13.59
N ASP A 78 13.69 3.36 14.46
CA ASP A 78 14.58 2.25 14.11
C ASP A 78 13.99 1.39 12.98
N ALA A 79 12.68 1.17 12.95
CA ALA A 79 12.02 0.41 11.89
C ALA A 79 11.97 1.17 10.56
N LEU A 80 11.72 2.48 10.57
CA LEU A 80 11.79 3.33 9.37
C LEU A 80 13.18 3.33 8.77
N TYR A 81 14.22 3.42 9.62
CA TYR A 81 15.63 3.39 9.20
C TYR A 81 15.99 2.10 8.43
N ILE A 82 15.33 0.97 8.71
CA ILE A 82 15.55 -0.26 7.96
C ILE A 82 15.25 -0.05 6.47
N PHE A 83 14.13 0.61 6.15
CA PHE A 83 13.68 0.84 4.79
C PHE A 83 14.39 1.99 4.04
N GLU A 84 15.36 2.65 4.66
CA GLU A 84 16.27 3.61 4.00
C GLU A 84 17.44 2.90 3.29
N GLY A 85 17.59 1.59 3.47
CA GLY A 85 18.58 0.80 2.77
C GLY A 85 18.34 0.79 1.26
N LYS A 86 19.43 0.92 0.49
CA LYS A 86 19.38 0.98 -0.98
C LYS A 86 19.36 -0.39 -1.64
N THR A 87 19.76 -1.43 -0.92
CA THR A 87 19.83 -2.81 -1.39
C THR A 87 19.14 -3.76 -0.42
N ALA A 88 18.64 -4.89 -0.93
CA ALA A 88 18.03 -5.92 -0.09
C ALA A 88 18.98 -6.44 0.99
N THR A 89 20.27 -6.55 0.69
CA THR A 89 21.31 -6.96 1.65
C THR A 89 21.45 -5.96 2.78
N GLU A 90 21.47 -4.67 2.46
CA GLU A 90 21.54 -3.60 3.46
C GLU A 90 20.30 -3.57 4.35
N VAL A 91 19.10 -3.65 3.74
CA VAL A 91 17.82 -3.69 4.47
C VAL A 91 17.78 -4.90 5.42
N ARG A 92 18.17 -6.09 4.97
CA ARG A 92 18.24 -7.29 5.84
C ARG A 92 19.28 -7.16 6.94
N SER A 93 20.41 -6.49 6.68
CA SER A 93 21.42 -6.22 7.72
C SER A 93 20.86 -5.31 8.81
N ARG A 94 20.19 -4.21 8.41
CA ARG A 94 19.54 -3.28 9.35
C ARG A 94 18.42 -3.97 10.14
N LEU A 95 17.64 -4.84 9.50
CA LEU A 95 16.62 -5.67 10.17
C LEU A 95 17.24 -6.54 11.27
N ARG A 96 18.37 -7.17 11.00
CA ARG A 96 19.09 -7.99 12.02
C ARG A 96 19.50 -7.17 13.23
N VAL A 97 20.02 -5.97 13.02
CA VAL A 97 20.37 -5.03 14.10
C VAL A 97 19.13 -4.62 14.91
N PHE A 98 18.05 -4.29 14.21
CA PHE A 98 16.75 -4.00 14.82
C PHE A 98 16.27 -5.16 15.70
N CYS A 99 16.28 -6.37 15.19
CA CYS A 99 15.86 -7.56 15.94
C CYS A 99 16.72 -7.77 17.20
N LYS A 100 18.05 -7.67 17.10
CA LYS A 100 18.96 -7.78 18.27
C LYS A 100 18.63 -6.74 19.35
N ARG A 101 18.28 -5.52 18.96
CA ARG A 101 17.99 -4.42 19.88
C ARG A 101 16.67 -4.58 20.60
N TRP A 102 15.64 -5.07 19.88
CA TRP A 102 14.25 -5.01 20.34
C TRP A 102 13.66 -6.35 20.76
N TRP A 103 14.25 -7.48 20.38
CA TRP A 103 13.70 -8.81 20.67
C TRP A 103 13.42 -9.05 22.14
N SER A 104 14.33 -8.69 23.05
CA SER A 104 14.14 -8.88 24.49
C SER A 104 13.13 -7.92 25.11
N LYS A 105 12.93 -6.75 24.50
CA LYS A 105 12.10 -5.68 25.04
C LYS A 105 10.67 -5.74 24.52
N GLU A 106 10.50 -6.07 23.22
CA GLU A 106 9.23 -6.06 22.50
C GLU A 106 9.09 -7.31 21.61
N PRO A 107 9.17 -8.53 22.18
CA PRO A 107 9.24 -9.76 21.39
C PRO A 107 8.01 -9.97 20.50
N LYS A 108 6.82 -9.55 20.97
CA LYS A 108 5.56 -9.68 20.22
C LYS A 108 5.54 -8.75 18.99
N ALA A 109 5.95 -7.50 19.17
CA ALA A 109 6.02 -6.53 18.10
C ALA A 109 7.07 -6.92 17.05
N VAL A 110 8.27 -7.34 17.49
CA VAL A 110 9.34 -7.78 16.58
C VAL A 110 8.92 -9.02 15.80
N ARG A 111 8.33 -10.04 16.44
CA ARG A 111 7.83 -11.25 15.76
C ARG A 111 6.82 -10.92 14.67
N ASN A 112 5.88 -10.02 14.96
CA ASN A 112 4.89 -9.60 13.96
C ASN A 112 5.54 -8.80 12.83
N PHE A 113 6.51 -7.95 13.14
CA PHE A 113 7.22 -7.14 12.15
C PHE A 113 8.05 -8.00 11.18
N VAL A 114 8.75 -9.02 11.69
CA VAL A 114 9.57 -9.93 10.87
C VAL A 114 8.72 -10.84 9.98
N ARG A 115 7.53 -11.22 10.45
CA ARG A 115 6.63 -12.09 9.69
C ARG A 115 6.22 -11.44 8.37
N GLY A 116 6.61 -12.04 7.24
CA GLY A 116 6.32 -11.54 5.89
C GLY A 116 7.09 -10.27 5.51
N PHE A 117 8.19 -9.95 6.21
CA PHE A 117 9.01 -8.76 5.92
C PHE A 117 9.59 -8.77 4.51
N GLU A 118 9.97 -9.94 3.98
CA GLU A 118 10.51 -10.07 2.63
C GLU A 118 9.54 -9.56 1.55
N ASN A 119 8.24 -9.66 1.78
CA ASN A 119 7.23 -9.13 0.86
C ASN A 119 7.19 -7.59 0.82
N CYS A 120 7.94 -6.91 1.68
CA CYS A 120 8.12 -5.46 1.64
C CYS A 120 9.32 -5.03 0.80
N LEU A 121 10.11 -5.95 0.23
CA LEU A 121 11.37 -5.65 -0.46
C LEU A 121 11.30 -5.59 -1.99
N PRO A 122 10.28 -6.13 -2.69
CA PRO A 122 10.27 -6.15 -4.15
C PRO A 122 10.47 -4.78 -4.80
N TYR A 123 10.12 -3.67 -4.13
CA TYR A 123 10.36 -2.31 -4.65
C TYR A 123 11.84 -2.04 -4.96
N LEU A 124 12.78 -2.76 -4.32
CA LEU A 124 14.22 -2.58 -4.52
C LEU A 124 14.70 -3.08 -5.89
N ASP A 125 13.93 -3.91 -6.56
CA ASP A 125 14.25 -4.43 -7.90
C ASP A 125 13.91 -3.43 -9.02
N TYR A 126 13.28 -2.29 -8.66
CA TYR A 126 12.87 -1.24 -9.61
C TYR A 126 13.81 -0.03 -9.58
N PRO A 127 13.83 0.81 -10.63
CA PRO A 127 14.60 2.05 -10.68
C PRO A 127 14.22 3.04 -9.57
N GLU A 128 15.18 3.84 -9.08
CA GLU A 128 15.03 4.78 -7.96
C GLU A 128 13.76 5.66 -8.02
N PRO A 129 13.39 6.30 -9.12
CA PRO A 129 12.18 7.14 -9.16
C PRO A 129 10.91 6.35 -8.84
N ILE A 130 10.85 5.08 -9.25
CA ILE A 130 9.70 4.20 -9.05
C ILE A 130 9.68 3.62 -7.63
N ARG A 131 10.84 3.37 -7.03
CA ARG A 131 10.95 2.80 -5.67
C ARG A 131 10.15 3.56 -4.63
N THR A 132 10.24 4.88 -4.66
CA THR A 132 9.50 5.74 -3.71
C THR A 132 8.00 5.54 -3.82
N MET A 133 7.49 5.35 -5.03
CA MET A 133 6.06 5.10 -5.27
C MET A 133 5.64 3.69 -4.83
N LEU A 134 6.49 2.68 -5.06
CA LEU A 134 6.19 1.29 -4.75
C LEU A 134 6.38 0.95 -3.26
N LYS A 135 7.25 1.66 -2.57
CA LYS A 135 7.56 1.44 -1.16
C LYS A 135 6.32 1.59 -0.25
N THR A 136 5.39 2.44 -0.64
CA THR A 136 4.18 2.74 0.14
C THR A 136 2.95 2.86 -0.74
N ASN A 137 1.76 2.68 -0.14
CA ASN A 137 0.48 2.96 -0.83
C ASN A 137 0.00 4.41 -0.64
N ASN A 138 0.88 5.33 -0.26
CA ASN A 138 0.55 6.74 0.00
C ASN A 138 -0.18 7.41 -1.18
N LEU A 139 0.10 6.96 -2.42
CA LEU A 139 -0.55 7.51 -3.60
C LEU A 139 -2.07 7.29 -3.53
N ILE A 140 -2.51 6.06 -3.32
CA ILE A 140 -3.95 5.75 -3.23
C ILE A 140 -4.59 6.36 -1.98
N GLU A 141 -3.85 6.42 -0.86
CA GLU A 141 -4.35 7.07 0.36
C GLU A 141 -4.62 8.56 0.16
N ARG A 142 -3.74 9.28 -0.54
CA ARG A 142 -3.96 10.68 -0.91
C ARG A 142 -5.18 10.85 -1.82
N TYR A 143 -5.40 9.93 -2.77
CA TYR A 143 -6.62 9.94 -3.59
C TYR A 143 -7.88 9.75 -2.73
N LEU A 144 -7.84 8.78 -1.83
CA LEU A 144 -8.97 8.50 -0.95
C LEU A 144 -9.24 9.67 0.02
N GLN A 145 -8.20 10.34 0.51
CA GLN A 145 -8.34 11.55 1.34
C GLN A 145 -9.00 12.68 0.56
N GLU A 146 -8.57 12.92 -0.69
CA GLU A 146 -9.17 13.95 -1.54
C GLU A 146 -10.64 13.64 -1.87
N LEU A 147 -10.97 12.39 -2.16
CA LEU A 147 -12.35 11.95 -2.34
C LEU A 147 -13.17 12.18 -1.05
N ARG A 148 -12.66 11.77 0.11
CA ARG A 148 -13.35 11.97 1.39
C ARG A 148 -13.60 13.43 1.69
N ARG A 149 -12.61 14.29 1.44
CA ARG A 149 -12.72 15.74 1.65
C ARG A 149 -13.90 16.36 0.86
N ARG A 150 -14.22 15.81 -0.31
CA ARG A 150 -15.33 16.29 -1.16
C ARG A 150 -16.65 15.61 -0.85
N ILE A 151 -16.63 14.34 -0.48
CA ILE A 151 -17.84 13.55 -0.24
C ILE A 151 -18.43 13.82 1.15
N ILE A 152 -17.60 13.94 2.18
CA ILE A 152 -18.07 14.13 3.57
C ILE A 152 -18.97 15.37 3.74
N PRO A 153 -18.66 16.55 3.15
CA PRO A 153 -19.53 17.71 3.25
C PRO A 153 -20.92 17.55 2.60
N MET A 154 -21.07 16.60 1.68
CA MET A 154 -22.34 16.35 0.97
C MET A 154 -23.42 15.71 1.86
N ARG A 155 -23.04 15.22 3.03
CA ARG A 155 -23.85 14.66 4.12
C ARG A 155 -24.80 13.53 3.76
N ALA A 156 -25.56 13.63 2.67
CA ALA A 156 -26.52 12.61 2.23
C ALA A 156 -26.64 12.55 0.71
N PHE A 157 -26.91 11.35 0.21
CA PHE A 157 -27.20 11.10 -1.18
C PHE A 157 -28.61 10.53 -1.31
N ASN A 158 -29.47 11.22 -2.03
CA ASN A 158 -30.89 10.83 -2.15
C ASN A 158 -31.14 9.58 -3.01
N LYS A 159 -30.19 9.19 -3.85
CA LYS A 159 -30.31 8.01 -4.74
C LYS A 159 -28.94 7.38 -4.98
N SER A 160 -28.87 6.04 -5.01
CA SER A 160 -27.65 5.26 -5.29
C SER A 160 -26.96 5.68 -6.61
N LYS A 161 -27.73 5.87 -7.69
CA LYS A 161 -27.20 6.35 -8.98
C LYS A 161 -26.52 7.74 -8.91
N SER A 162 -26.95 8.59 -7.99
CA SER A 162 -26.32 9.91 -7.78
C SER A 162 -24.97 9.76 -7.10
N VAL A 163 -24.84 8.82 -6.17
CA VAL A 163 -23.57 8.46 -5.54
C VAL A 163 -22.54 8.02 -6.58
N GLU A 164 -22.94 7.07 -7.42
CA GLU A 164 -22.05 6.52 -8.47
C GLU A 164 -21.55 7.61 -9.42
N ARG A 165 -22.46 8.49 -9.90
CA ARG A 165 -22.09 9.60 -10.80
C ARG A 165 -21.12 10.58 -10.14
N ILE A 166 -21.37 10.94 -8.88
CA ILE A 166 -20.54 11.90 -8.16
C ILE A 166 -19.16 11.29 -7.88
N ILE A 167 -19.12 10.03 -7.42
CA ILE A 167 -17.87 9.34 -7.19
C ILE A 167 -17.08 9.18 -8.49
N TYR A 168 -17.73 8.77 -9.58
CA TYR A 168 -17.08 8.67 -10.88
C TYR A 168 -16.52 10.02 -11.36
N GLY A 169 -17.31 11.08 -11.29
CA GLY A 169 -16.87 12.42 -11.69
C GLY A 169 -15.70 12.93 -10.85
N LEU A 170 -15.71 12.69 -9.53
CA LEU A 170 -14.61 13.05 -8.65
C LEU A 170 -13.34 12.24 -8.94
N ILE A 171 -13.46 10.93 -9.17
CA ILE A 171 -12.32 10.10 -9.53
C ILE A 171 -11.72 10.56 -10.85
N ALA A 172 -12.54 10.77 -11.89
CA ALA A 172 -12.09 11.26 -13.19
C ALA A 172 -11.39 12.62 -13.08
N PHE A 173 -11.95 13.56 -12.31
CA PHE A 173 -11.35 14.87 -12.07
C PHE A 173 -9.99 14.77 -11.37
N VAL A 174 -9.88 13.98 -10.30
CA VAL A 174 -8.64 13.81 -9.54
C VAL A 174 -7.56 13.09 -10.37
N LEU A 175 -7.96 12.10 -11.19
CA LEU A 175 -7.04 11.40 -12.08
C LEU A 175 -6.51 12.32 -13.18
N ASN A 176 -7.38 13.11 -13.83
CA ASN A 176 -6.97 14.04 -14.90
C ASN A 176 -6.00 15.11 -14.38
N GLN A 177 -6.28 15.73 -13.23
CA GLN A 177 -5.35 16.72 -12.65
C GLN A 177 -3.94 16.15 -12.42
N LYS A 178 -3.81 14.87 -12.11
CA LYS A 178 -2.50 14.27 -11.86
C LYS A 178 -1.81 13.75 -13.11
N GLN A 179 -2.55 13.32 -14.12
CA GLN A 179 -1.96 13.04 -15.43
C GLN A 179 -1.26 14.30 -15.99
N ASP A 180 -1.90 15.47 -15.87
CA ASP A 180 -1.32 16.74 -16.27
C ASP A 180 -0.07 17.10 -15.46
N MET A 181 -0.05 16.82 -14.16
CA MET A 181 1.13 17.05 -13.31
C MET A 181 2.28 16.09 -13.61
N LEU A 182 2.00 14.79 -13.80
CA LEU A 182 3.00 13.80 -14.16
C LEU A 182 3.59 14.05 -15.54
N GLN A 183 2.77 14.42 -16.52
CA GLN A 183 3.25 14.84 -17.83
C GLN A 183 4.17 16.06 -17.73
N LYS A 184 3.78 17.08 -16.96
CA LYS A 184 4.63 18.27 -16.74
C LYS A 184 5.96 17.93 -16.09
N GLN A 185 5.99 17.04 -15.09
CA GLN A 185 7.24 16.59 -14.47
C GLN A 185 8.13 15.82 -15.45
N ILE A 186 7.57 14.89 -16.22
CA ILE A 186 8.31 14.13 -17.23
C ILE A 186 8.87 15.07 -18.30
N TYR A 187 8.09 16.04 -18.80
CA TYR A 187 8.58 17.04 -19.77
C TYR A 187 9.68 17.91 -19.19
N THR A 188 9.63 18.28 -17.92
CA THR A 188 10.69 19.08 -17.28
C THR A 188 11.98 18.28 -17.11
N GLU A 189 11.91 16.99 -16.77
CA GLU A 189 13.09 16.12 -16.63
C GLU A 189 13.72 15.71 -17.97
N ILE A 190 12.97 15.73 -19.08
CA ILE A 190 13.50 15.42 -20.42
C ILE A 190 14.16 16.65 -21.06
N LEU A 191 13.79 17.88 -20.65
CA LEU A 191 14.29 19.14 -21.22
C LEU A 191 15.43 19.78 -20.42
N THR A 192 15.80 19.19 -19.26
CA THR A 192 16.98 19.57 -18.45
C THR A 192 18.07 18.52 -18.54
#